data_9d455433e56adef219149c38ed93e3df
#
_entry.id   9d455433e56adef219149c38ed93e3df
#
_cell.length_a   1.000
_cell.length_b   1.000
_cell.length_c   1.000
_cell.angle_alpha   90.00
_cell.angle_beta   90.00
_cell.angle_gamma   90.00
#
_symmetry.space_group_name_H-M   'P 1'
#
loop_
_entity.id
_entity.type
_entity.pdbx_description
1 polymer ?
#
loop_
_entity_poly.entity_id
_entity_poly.type
_entity_poly.pdbx_seq_one_letter_code
_entity_poly.pdbx_strand_id
1 'polypeptide(L)'
;MRNSARVSVAMAVYNGEKYLHQQLDSILVQLKGKDEVVISDDGSTDSTLAIIQTFMEKDPRIRLIRGPGAGIKQNIANAIAHTAGDFIFLADQDDVWMSGKVRRVLEIFREKHCHLVVHDCIVTGAELSEIIYPSYFDYRGYGAGMVRNIWKNKYIGCCMAFHKSLVPYILPIPDDIQMHDQWIGFLNDKHRGGSVFLKEPLLYYRRHDECVSDFGTNTVPVMIKNRLLFLCRQFSR
;
A
#
# COMPACT_ATOMS: atom_id res chain seq x y z
N MET A 1 -8.03 5.77 30.29
CA MET A 1 -6.95 5.21 29.43
C MET A 1 -7.38 5.44 27.99
N ARG A 2 -6.68 6.29 27.20
CA ARG A 2 -6.99 6.44 25.77
C ARG A 2 -6.63 5.10 25.11
N ASN A 3 -7.61 4.38 24.57
CA ASN A 3 -7.36 3.18 23.78
C ASN A 3 -6.31 3.53 22.71
N SER A 4 -5.14 2.90 22.77
CA SER A 4 -4.13 3.10 21.72
C SER A 4 -4.73 2.60 20.40
N ALA A 5 -4.72 3.44 19.37
CA ALA A 5 -5.20 3.08 18.05
C ALA A 5 -4.53 1.78 17.57
N ARG A 6 -5.31 0.85 17.05
CA ARG A 6 -4.84 -0.43 16.50
C ARG A 6 -4.44 -0.26 15.05
N VAL A 7 -3.30 -0.81 14.69
CA VAL A 7 -2.77 -0.80 13.31
C VAL A 7 -2.97 -2.18 12.67
N SER A 8 -3.41 -2.19 11.43
CA SER A 8 -3.32 -3.35 10.55
C SER A 8 -2.40 -3.04 9.38
N VAL A 9 -1.53 -3.97 9.04
CA VAL A 9 -0.78 -3.94 7.79
C VAL A 9 -1.45 -4.91 6.83
N ALA A 10 -1.93 -4.42 5.69
CA ALA A 10 -2.48 -5.23 4.61
C ALA A 10 -1.38 -5.46 3.56
N MET A 11 -0.97 -6.71 3.38
CA MET A 11 0.11 -7.11 2.49
C MET A 11 -0.39 -8.11 1.46
N ALA A 12 -0.18 -7.81 0.18
CA ALA A 12 -0.39 -8.76 -0.90
C ALA A 12 0.93 -9.44 -1.24
N VAL A 13 0.91 -10.78 -1.36
CA VAL A 13 2.12 -11.58 -1.61
C VAL A 13 1.87 -12.55 -2.76
N TYR A 14 2.89 -12.70 -3.61
CA TYR A 14 2.98 -13.71 -4.65
C TYR A 14 4.45 -13.92 -5.06
N ASN A 15 5.01 -15.11 -4.84
CA ASN A 15 6.40 -15.47 -5.14
C ASN A 15 7.40 -14.44 -4.61
N GLY A 16 7.36 -14.17 -3.29
CA GLY A 16 8.14 -13.13 -2.62
C GLY A 16 9.37 -13.66 -1.86
N GLU A 17 9.80 -14.90 -2.06
CA GLU A 17 10.84 -15.55 -1.22
C GLU A 17 12.11 -14.72 -1.05
N LYS A 18 12.47 -13.94 -2.08
CA LYS A 18 13.73 -13.19 -2.11
C LYS A 18 13.78 -12.03 -1.12
N TYR A 19 12.66 -11.34 -0.90
CA TYR A 19 12.64 -10.07 -0.17
C TYR A 19 11.72 -10.07 1.06
N LEU A 20 10.75 -10.96 1.11
CA LEU A 20 9.69 -10.97 2.12
C LEU A 20 10.22 -11.02 3.56
N HIS A 21 11.31 -11.76 3.80
CA HIS A 21 11.92 -11.86 5.14
C HIS A 21 12.32 -10.47 5.66
N GLN A 22 13.05 -9.71 4.86
CA GLN A 22 13.52 -8.37 5.24
C GLN A 22 12.35 -7.39 5.42
N GLN A 23 11.32 -7.49 4.59
CA GLN A 23 10.13 -6.67 4.70
C GLN A 23 9.38 -6.95 6.00
N LEU A 24 9.12 -8.22 6.34
CA LEU A 24 8.43 -8.59 7.58
C LEU A 24 9.20 -8.15 8.82
N ASP A 25 10.52 -8.32 8.87
CA ASP A 25 11.35 -7.84 9.97
C ASP A 25 11.21 -6.33 10.16
N SER A 26 11.25 -5.56 9.07
CA SER A 26 11.15 -4.10 9.11
C SER A 26 9.78 -3.59 9.59
N ILE A 27 8.72 -4.36 9.35
CA ILE A 27 7.36 -4.08 9.79
C ILE A 27 7.17 -4.44 11.26
N LEU A 28 7.49 -5.68 11.63
CA LEU A 28 7.15 -6.26 12.94
C LEU A 28 7.79 -5.52 14.11
N VAL A 29 9.02 -4.99 13.93
CA VAL A 29 9.73 -4.18 14.93
C VAL A 29 8.98 -2.88 15.29
N GLN A 30 8.09 -2.40 14.45
CA GLN A 30 7.33 -1.15 14.64
C GLN A 30 5.91 -1.38 15.18
N LEU A 31 5.40 -2.61 15.14
CA LEU A 31 4.07 -2.96 15.59
C LEU A 31 4.02 -3.25 17.09
N LYS A 32 2.88 -2.98 17.71
CA LYS A 32 2.58 -3.24 19.12
C LYS A 32 1.72 -4.49 19.27
N GLY A 33 1.55 -4.99 20.49
CA GLY A 33 0.88 -6.26 20.75
C GLY A 33 -0.57 -6.39 20.29
N LYS A 34 -1.25 -5.27 19.99
CA LYS A 34 -2.64 -5.30 19.45
C LYS A 34 -2.72 -5.13 17.93
N ASP A 35 -1.59 -4.80 17.32
CA ASP A 35 -1.50 -4.59 15.87
C ASP A 35 -1.46 -5.95 15.15
N GLU A 36 -1.64 -5.95 13.84
CA GLU A 36 -1.61 -7.17 13.03
C GLU A 36 -0.98 -6.94 11.65
N VAL A 37 -0.49 -8.01 11.07
CA VAL A 37 -0.12 -8.10 9.65
C VAL A 37 -1.03 -9.13 8.99
N VAL A 38 -1.87 -8.70 8.07
CA VAL A 38 -2.73 -9.58 7.26
C VAL A 38 -2.05 -9.80 5.92
N ILE A 39 -1.54 -10.99 5.70
CA ILE A 39 -0.87 -11.40 4.46
C ILE A 39 -1.86 -12.17 3.60
N SER A 40 -2.15 -11.69 2.40
CA SER A 40 -2.95 -12.39 1.39
C SER A 40 -2.02 -12.97 0.34
N ASP A 41 -1.90 -14.30 0.28
CA ASP A 41 -1.05 -15.02 -0.67
C ASP A 41 -1.84 -15.45 -1.90
N ASP A 42 -1.45 -14.97 -3.07
CA ASP A 42 -2.16 -15.17 -4.34
C ASP A 42 -1.77 -16.49 -5.05
N GLY A 43 -1.28 -17.48 -4.27
CA GLY A 43 -0.93 -18.82 -4.73
C GLY A 43 0.56 -18.97 -5.06
N SER A 44 1.45 -18.50 -4.17
CA SER A 44 2.90 -18.65 -4.29
C SER A 44 3.32 -20.10 -4.45
N THR A 45 4.33 -20.33 -5.29
CA THR A 45 4.87 -21.64 -5.63
C THR A 45 6.35 -21.81 -5.23
N ASP A 46 6.97 -20.74 -4.76
CA ASP A 46 8.32 -20.68 -4.22
C ASP A 46 8.34 -20.90 -2.69
N SER A 47 9.41 -20.51 -2.01
CA SER A 47 9.56 -20.65 -0.55
C SER A 47 8.75 -19.62 0.27
N THR A 48 7.95 -18.77 -0.35
CA THR A 48 7.19 -17.70 0.30
C THR A 48 6.35 -18.20 1.48
N LEU A 49 5.57 -19.27 1.27
CA LEU A 49 4.70 -19.81 2.32
C LEU A 49 5.49 -20.37 3.51
N ALA A 50 6.64 -20.98 3.26
CA ALA A 50 7.53 -21.48 4.32
C ALA A 50 8.11 -20.33 5.16
N ILE A 51 8.49 -19.23 4.51
CA ILE A 51 8.95 -18.02 5.19
C ILE A 51 7.84 -17.46 6.08
N ILE A 52 6.63 -17.28 5.56
CA ILE A 52 5.49 -16.76 6.32
C ILE A 52 5.20 -17.66 7.53
N GLN A 53 5.18 -18.97 7.34
CA GLN A 53 4.95 -19.94 8.43
C GLN A 53 5.98 -19.77 9.55
N THR A 54 7.27 -19.64 9.19
CA THR A 54 8.34 -19.41 10.17
C THR A 54 8.13 -18.14 10.99
N PHE A 55 7.62 -17.08 10.36
CA PHE A 55 7.29 -15.84 11.07
C PHE A 55 6.05 -15.99 11.96
N MET A 56 5.01 -16.68 11.51
CA MET A 56 3.79 -16.94 12.30
C MET A 56 4.05 -17.73 13.56
N GLU A 57 5.00 -18.68 13.54
CA GLU A 57 5.41 -19.44 14.72
C GLU A 57 6.06 -18.56 15.80
N LYS A 58 6.70 -17.46 15.41
CA LYS A 58 7.41 -16.54 16.31
C LYS A 58 6.56 -15.33 16.71
N ASP A 59 5.61 -14.93 15.87
CA ASP A 59 4.84 -13.70 16.07
C ASP A 59 3.35 -13.90 15.78
N PRO A 60 2.49 -13.95 16.82
CA PRO A 60 1.06 -14.19 16.68
C PRO A 60 0.29 -13.02 16.03
N ARG A 61 0.94 -11.90 15.75
CA ARG A 61 0.33 -10.76 15.05
C ARG A 61 0.19 -11.00 13.56
N ILE A 62 0.85 -12.00 13.00
CA ILE A 62 0.80 -12.35 11.58
C ILE A 62 -0.37 -13.30 11.31
N ARG A 63 -1.15 -12.96 10.30
CA ARG A 63 -2.26 -13.78 9.81
C ARG A 63 -2.10 -14.00 8.32
N LEU A 64 -2.00 -15.25 7.91
CA LEU A 64 -2.00 -15.65 6.51
C LEU A 64 -3.42 -16.00 6.07
N ILE A 65 -3.84 -15.45 4.94
CA ILE A 65 -5.10 -15.80 4.26
C ILE A 65 -4.83 -16.17 2.81
N ARG A 66 -5.68 -17.01 2.25
CA ARG A 66 -5.59 -17.37 0.83
C ARG A 66 -6.07 -16.20 -0.01
N GLY A 67 -5.27 -15.78 -0.97
CA GLY A 67 -5.62 -14.81 -1.99
C GLY A 67 -6.58 -15.38 -3.05
N PRO A 68 -7.21 -14.53 -3.84
CA PRO A 68 -8.20 -14.94 -4.85
C PRO A 68 -7.58 -15.53 -6.12
N GLY A 69 -6.25 -15.47 -6.32
CA GLY A 69 -5.58 -15.87 -7.56
C GLY A 69 -5.89 -14.92 -8.74
N ALA A 70 -6.18 -13.66 -8.45
CA ALA A 70 -6.66 -12.68 -9.42
C ALA A 70 -5.73 -11.45 -9.55
N GLY A 71 -4.50 -11.56 -9.11
CA GLY A 71 -3.46 -10.53 -9.19
C GLY A 71 -3.54 -9.46 -8.12
N ILE A 72 -2.56 -8.57 -8.14
CA ILE A 72 -2.24 -7.63 -7.05
C ILE A 72 -3.46 -6.82 -6.54
N LYS A 73 -4.33 -6.33 -7.42
CA LYS A 73 -5.48 -5.49 -7.04
C LYS A 73 -6.48 -6.25 -6.17
N GLN A 74 -6.83 -7.46 -6.57
CA GLN A 74 -7.78 -8.27 -5.82
C GLN A 74 -7.12 -8.89 -4.59
N ASN A 75 -5.83 -9.18 -4.67
CA ASN A 75 -5.06 -9.70 -3.55
C ASN A 75 -4.94 -8.66 -2.42
N ILE A 76 -4.63 -7.40 -2.73
CA ILE A 76 -4.62 -6.33 -1.71
C ILE A 76 -6.03 -6.01 -1.20
N ALA A 77 -7.07 -6.06 -2.06
CA ALA A 77 -8.46 -5.90 -1.64
C ALA A 77 -8.86 -6.98 -0.62
N ASN A 78 -8.46 -8.23 -0.87
CA ASN A 78 -8.67 -9.35 0.05
C ASN A 78 -7.94 -9.12 1.39
N ALA A 79 -6.68 -8.67 1.37
CA ALA A 79 -5.96 -8.32 2.59
C ALA A 79 -6.69 -7.22 3.39
N ILE A 80 -7.09 -6.11 2.74
CA ILE A 80 -7.82 -5.00 3.34
C ILE A 80 -9.13 -5.48 3.98
N ALA A 81 -9.90 -6.33 3.29
CA ALA A 81 -11.18 -6.85 3.78
C ALA A 81 -11.06 -7.64 5.09
N HIS A 82 -9.90 -8.21 5.36
CA HIS A 82 -9.63 -9.01 6.55
C HIS A 82 -8.92 -8.25 7.68
N THR A 83 -8.66 -6.95 7.52
CA THR A 83 -8.08 -6.10 8.57
C THR A 83 -9.09 -5.75 9.66
N ALA A 84 -8.62 -5.60 10.91
CA ALA A 84 -9.45 -5.25 12.07
C ALA A 84 -8.97 -3.98 12.81
N GLY A 85 -7.86 -3.38 12.38
CA GLY A 85 -7.29 -2.17 12.99
C GLY A 85 -8.05 -0.89 12.64
N ASP A 86 -7.77 0.17 13.37
CA ASP A 86 -8.33 1.50 13.12
C ASP A 86 -7.64 2.21 11.96
N PHE A 87 -6.34 1.94 11.78
CA PHE A 87 -5.51 2.45 10.69
C PHE A 87 -4.91 1.29 9.91
N ILE A 88 -5.08 1.32 8.60
CA ILE A 88 -4.63 0.28 7.67
C ILE A 88 -3.46 0.84 6.88
N PHE A 89 -2.31 0.17 6.95
CA PHE A 89 -1.11 0.45 6.18
C PHE A 89 -1.02 -0.56 5.04
N LEU A 90 -0.80 -0.09 3.83
CA LEU A 90 -0.50 -0.99 2.72
C LEU A 90 0.99 -1.33 2.70
N ALA A 91 1.30 -2.55 2.30
CA ALA A 91 2.67 -3.02 2.16
C ALA A 91 2.80 -3.94 0.95
N ASP A 92 3.86 -3.73 0.16
CA ASP A 92 4.31 -4.66 -0.85
C ASP A 92 5.35 -5.61 -0.22
N GLN A 93 5.56 -6.77 -0.82
CA GLN A 93 6.39 -7.86 -0.25
C GLN A 93 7.90 -7.61 -0.32
N ASP A 94 8.34 -6.66 -1.15
CA ASP A 94 9.70 -6.48 -1.63
C ASP A 94 10.38 -5.18 -1.17
N ASP A 95 9.68 -4.36 -0.40
CA ASP A 95 10.17 -3.09 0.16
C ASP A 95 10.86 -3.28 1.53
N VAL A 96 11.30 -2.15 2.13
CA VAL A 96 11.76 -2.12 3.53
C VAL A 96 11.27 -0.86 4.22
N TRP A 97 10.54 -1.02 5.33
CA TRP A 97 10.07 0.12 6.12
C TRP A 97 11.20 0.77 6.92
N MET A 98 11.31 2.08 6.85
CA MET A 98 12.23 2.84 7.68
C MET A 98 11.72 2.92 9.11
N SER A 99 12.64 2.96 10.07
CA SER A 99 12.31 3.08 11.49
C SER A 99 11.43 4.31 11.76
N GLY A 100 10.39 4.10 12.55
CA GLY A 100 9.46 5.17 12.95
C GLY A 100 8.33 5.48 11.96
N LYS A 101 8.21 4.75 10.81
CA LYS A 101 7.13 4.93 9.83
C LYS A 101 5.75 4.90 10.49
N VAL A 102 5.44 3.85 11.24
CA VAL A 102 4.12 3.70 11.89
C VAL A 102 3.85 4.85 12.84
N ARG A 103 4.79 5.18 13.70
CA ARG A 103 4.66 6.28 14.66
C ARG A 103 4.39 7.60 13.95
N ARG A 104 5.22 7.93 12.95
CA ARG A 104 5.14 9.22 12.24
C ARG A 104 3.82 9.38 11.48
N VAL A 105 3.37 8.35 10.79
CA VAL A 105 2.08 8.36 10.07
C VAL A 105 0.90 8.51 11.05
N LEU A 106 0.92 7.83 12.20
CA LEU A 106 -0.12 7.99 13.23
C LEU A 106 -0.13 9.40 13.85
N GLU A 107 1.03 10.07 13.97
CA GLU A 107 1.12 11.48 14.36
C GLU A 107 0.41 12.38 13.36
N ILE A 108 0.63 12.19 12.05
CA ILE A 108 -0.04 12.95 10.99
C ILE A 108 -1.56 12.78 11.04
N PHE A 109 -2.07 11.55 11.23
CA PHE A 109 -3.51 11.33 11.37
C PHE A 109 -4.11 12.16 12.52
N ARG A 110 -3.41 12.23 13.66
CA ARG A 110 -3.86 13.02 14.82
C ARG A 110 -3.76 14.52 14.59
N GLU A 111 -2.67 14.99 13.99
CA GLU A 111 -2.41 16.42 13.78
C GLU A 111 -3.29 17.02 12.68
N LYS A 112 -3.51 16.30 11.60
CA LYS A 112 -4.22 16.79 10.40
C LYS A 112 -5.68 16.38 10.33
N HIS A 113 -6.14 15.49 11.23
CA HIS A 113 -7.51 14.96 11.22
C HIS A 113 -7.93 14.42 9.84
N CYS A 114 -6.99 13.82 9.11
CA CYS A 114 -7.19 13.27 7.78
C CYS A 114 -7.60 11.80 7.82
N HIS A 115 -8.03 11.25 6.67
CA HIS A 115 -8.40 9.85 6.55
C HIS A 115 -7.41 9.04 5.70
N LEU A 116 -6.53 9.72 4.97
CA LEU A 116 -5.49 9.08 4.16
C LEU A 116 -4.19 9.89 4.21
N VAL A 117 -3.10 9.20 4.45
CA VAL A 117 -1.73 9.72 4.40
C VAL A 117 -0.95 8.96 3.35
N VAL A 118 -0.19 9.69 2.53
CA VAL A 118 0.80 9.16 1.59
C VAL A 118 2.14 9.78 1.97
N HIS A 119 3.12 8.97 2.31
CA HIS A 119 4.47 9.46 2.58
C HIS A 119 5.40 9.25 1.38
N ASP A 120 6.54 9.93 1.38
CA ASP A 120 7.57 9.75 0.38
C ASP A 120 8.37 8.45 0.58
N CYS A 121 9.14 8.06 -0.42
CA CYS A 121 10.07 6.93 -0.33
C CYS A 121 11.37 7.22 -1.08
N ILE A 122 12.43 6.52 -0.67
CA ILE A 122 13.68 6.42 -1.43
C ILE A 122 13.54 5.25 -2.40
N VAL A 123 13.73 5.52 -3.68
CA VAL A 123 13.74 4.45 -4.70
C VAL A 123 15.15 3.88 -4.80
N THR A 124 15.25 2.57 -4.62
CA THR A 124 16.52 1.83 -4.68
C THR A 124 16.51 0.80 -5.79
N GLY A 125 17.69 0.32 -6.16
CA GLY A 125 17.85 -0.91 -6.92
C GLY A 125 17.49 -2.16 -6.11
N ALA A 126 17.79 -3.34 -6.66
CA ALA A 126 17.60 -4.62 -5.96
C ALA A 126 18.36 -4.65 -4.62
N GLU A 127 19.53 -4.03 -4.58
CA GLU A 127 20.28 -3.77 -3.36
C GLU A 127 19.89 -2.38 -2.80
N LEU A 128 19.58 -2.29 -1.51
CA LEU A 128 19.13 -1.04 -0.88
C LEU A 128 20.18 0.07 -0.87
N SER A 129 21.45 -0.29 -1.04
CA SER A 129 22.58 0.67 -1.13
C SER A 129 22.60 1.46 -2.44
N GLU A 130 21.97 0.95 -3.48
CA GLU A 130 21.87 1.61 -4.79
C GLU A 130 20.67 2.56 -4.79
N ILE A 131 20.91 3.85 -4.58
CA ILE A 131 19.84 4.86 -4.60
C ILE A 131 19.63 5.33 -6.05
N ILE A 132 18.43 5.04 -6.59
CA ILE A 132 18.01 5.51 -7.92
C ILE A 132 17.41 6.92 -7.82
N TYR A 133 16.49 7.12 -6.87
CA TYR A 133 15.90 8.43 -6.59
C TYR A 133 15.81 8.63 -5.06
N PRO A 134 16.38 9.70 -4.51
CA PRO A 134 16.33 9.99 -3.07
C PRO A 134 14.95 10.40 -2.59
N SER A 135 14.06 10.82 -3.50
CA SER A 135 12.67 11.15 -3.23
C SER A 135 11.81 10.77 -4.44
N TYR A 136 10.83 9.91 -4.22
CA TYR A 136 9.85 9.58 -5.26
C TYR A 136 8.96 10.79 -5.59
N PHE A 137 8.62 11.60 -4.60
CA PHE A 137 7.81 12.79 -4.77
C PHE A 137 8.48 13.84 -5.64
N ASP A 138 9.77 14.03 -5.49
CA ASP A 138 10.52 14.97 -6.35
C ASP A 138 10.65 14.43 -7.77
N TYR A 139 10.77 13.11 -7.96
CA TYR A 139 10.80 12.47 -9.27
C TYR A 139 9.45 12.49 -10.00
N ARG A 140 8.36 12.05 -9.35
CA ARG A 140 7.04 11.86 -10.00
C ARG A 140 6.06 13.00 -9.72
N GLY A 141 6.35 13.85 -8.74
CA GLY A 141 5.45 14.84 -8.16
C GLY A 141 4.43 14.20 -7.21
N TYR A 142 3.82 14.99 -6.37
CA TYR A 142 2.85 14.57 -5.35
C TYR A 142 1.71 15.58 -5.23
N GLY A 143 0.69 15.26 -4.46
CA GLY A 143 -0.42 16.15 -4.10
C GLY A 143 -1.80 15.56 -4.33
N ALA A 144 -2.71 15.93 -3.43
CA ALA A 144 -4.12 15.57 -3.48
C ALA A 144 -4.86 16.26 -4.63
N GLY A 145 -6.06 15.77 -4.91
CA GLY A 145 -7.00 16.37 -5.83
C GLY A 145 -7.49 15.42 -6.92
N MET A 146 -8.80 15.18 -6.94
CA MET A 146 -9.46 14.23 -7.85
C MET A 146 -9.08 14.43 -9.31
N VAL A 147 -9.24 15.65 -9.84
CA VAL A 147 -8.98 15.95 -11.26
C VAL A 147 -7.51 15.69 -11.62
N ARG A 148 -6.59 16.16 -10.79
CA ARG A 148 -5.16 15.95 -11.00
C ARG A 148 -4.79 14.47 -11.03
N ASN A 149 -5.37 13.66 -10.12
CA ASN A 149 -5.08 12.24 -10.00
C ASN A 149 -5.72 11.40 -11.12
N ILE A 150 -6.82 11.83 -11.73
CA ILE A 150 -7.34 11.21 -12.95
C ILE A 150 -6.33 11.36 -14.11
N TRP A 151 -5.68 12.53 -14.23
CA TRP A 151 -4.71 12.78 -15.29
C TRP A 151 -3.37 12.10 -15.05
N LYS A 152 -2.86 12.14 -13.83
CA LYS A 152 -1.59 11.52 -13.44
C LYS A 152 -1.70 11.03 -12.00
N ASN A 153 -1.74 9.70 -11.82
CA ASN A 153 -1.74 9.10 -10.50
C ASN A 153 -0.55 9.60 -9.67
N LYS A 154 -0.84 10.11 -8.47
CA LYS A 154 0.12 10.62 -7.50
C LYS A 154 0.20 9.73 -6.25
N TYR A 155 -0.66 8.74 -6.17
CA TYR A 155 -0.67 7.77 -5.10
C TYR A 155 0.32 6.65 -5.39
N ILE A 156 0.90 6.10 -4.35
CA ILE A 156 1.80 4.96 -4.37
C ILE A 156 1.41 4.03 -3.23
N GLY A 157 0.99 2.81 -3.55
CA GLY A 157 0.33 1.89 -2.62
C GLY A 157 1.13 1.63 -1.36
N CYS A 158 2.37 1.18 -1.48
CA CYS A 158 3.25 0.85 -0.34
C CYS A 158 3.58 2.04 0.60
N CYS A 159 3.31 3.28 0.14
CA CYS A 159 3.46 4.50 0.93
C CYS A 159 2.14 4.98 1.55
N MET A 160 1.04 4.23 1.38
CA MET A 160 -0.29 4.64 1.86
C MET A 160 -0.63 4.05 3.21
N ALA A 161 -1.29 4.89 4.02
CA ALA A 161 -2.05 4.43 5.17
C ALA A 161 -3.39 5.19 5.24
N PHE A 162 -4.46 4.53 5.69
CA PHE A 162 -5.77 5.15 5.78
C PHE A 162 -6.56 4.65 6.99
N HIS A 163 -7.53 5.47 7.41
CA HIS A 163 -8.44 5.12 8.48
C HIS A 163 -9.51 4.12 7.98
N LYS A 164 -9.87 3.14 8.80
CA LYS A 164 -10.81 2.06 8.46
C LYS A 164 -12.17 2.54 7.95
N SER A 165 -12.59 3.76 8.29
CA SER A 165 -13.85 4.34 7.78
C SER A 165 -13.86 4.52 6.26
N LEU A 166 -12.72 4.38 5.60
CA LEU A 166 -12.62 4.44 4.15
C LEU A 166 -12.93 3.08 3.49
N VAL A 167 -12.78 1.96 4.21
CA VAL A 167 -12.96 0.60 3.67
C VAL A 167 -14.31 0.39 2.96
N PRO A 168 -15.47 0.83 3.49
CA PRO A 168 -16.77 0.65 2.82
C PRO A 168 -16.87 1.38 1.47
N TYR A 169 -16.03 2.40 1.23
CA TYR A 169 -16.01 3.14 -0.04
C TYR A 169 -15.09 2.48 -1.06
N ILE A 170 -13.97 1.89 -0.62
CA ILE A 170 -12.98 1.32 -1.52
C ILE A 170 -13.28 -0.12 -1.93
N LEU A 171 -13.96 -0.90 -1.09
CA LEU A 171 -14.30 -2.28 -1.41
C LEU A 171 -15.71 -2.42 -2.00
N PRO A 172 -15.88 -3.32 -2.99
CA PRO A 172 -14.86 -4.05 -3.72
C PRO A 172 -14.06 -3.14 -4.66
N ILE A 173 -12.78 -3.48 -4.90
CA ILE A 173 -11.96 -2.80 -5.90
C ILE A 173 -12.33 -3.35 -7.29
N PRO A 174 -12.69 -2.51 -8.28
CA PRO A 174 -13.04 -2.99 -9.61
C PRO A 174 -11.85 -3.61 -10.35
N ASP A 175 -12.09 -4.68 -11.13
CA ASP A 175 -11.03 -5.36 -11.89
C ASP A 175 -10.49 -4.52 -13.05
N ASP A 176 -11.31 -3.66 -13.62
CA ASP A 176 -11.01 -2.90 -14.82
C ASP A 176 -10.32 -1.54 -14.56
N ILE A 177 -10.04 -1.20 -13.31
CA ILE A 177 -9.20 -0.03 -13.00
C ILE A 177 -7.71 -0.37 -13.14
N GLN A 178 -6.89 0.65 -13.38
CA GLN A 178 -5.45 0.45 -13.58
C GLN A 178 -4.75 -0.02 -12.29
N MET A 179 -4.89 0.73 -11.20
CA MET A 179 -4.20 0.46 -9.93
C MET A 179 -5.10 0.77 -8.73
N HIS A 180 -4.94 -0.03 -7.68
CA HIS A 180 -5.70 0.09 -6.43
C HIS A 180 -5.39 1.39 -5.66
N ASP A 181 -4.15 1.86 -5.71
CA ASP A 181 -3.70 3.08 -5.03
C ASP A 181 -4.42 4.33 -5.55
N GLN A 182 -4.53 4.48 -6.88
CA GLN A 182 -5.30 5.56 -7.50
C GLN A 182 -6.78 5.51 -7.08
N TRP A 183 -7.35 4.31 -7.04
CA TRP A 183 -8.73 4.10 -6.62
C TRP A 183 -8.98 4.52 -5.18
N ILE A 184 -8.16 4.06 -4.25
CA ILE A 184 -8.24 4.40 -2.82
C ILE A 184 -8.09 5.91 -2.62
N GLY A 185 -7.06 6.49 -3.22
CA GLY A 185 -6.79 7.93 -3.09
C GLY A 185 -7.91 8.80 -3.64
N PHE A 186 -8.44 8.46 -4.82
CA PHE A 186 -9.55 9.18 -5.42
C PHE A 186 -10.82 9.11 -4.54
N LEU A 187 -11.17 7.93 -4.03
CA LEU A 187 -12.34 7.78 -3.18
C LEU A 187 -12.20 8.50 -1.84
N ASN A 188 -10.99 8.56 -1.28
CA ASN A 188 -10.74 9.41 -0.13
C ASN A 188 -11.01 10.89 -0.45
N ASP A 189 -10.45 11.38 -1.55
CA ASP A 189 -10.62 12.79 -1.95
C ASP A 189 -12.10 13.11 -2.24
N LYS A 190 -12.87 12.15 -2.76
CA LYS A 190 -14.32 12.30 -3.03
C LYS A 190 -15.17 12.31 -1.76
N HIS A 191 -14.91 11.43 -0.80
CA HIS A 191 -15.83 11.17 0.31
C HIS A 191 -15.36 11.69 1.67
N ARG A 192 -14.07 11.94 1.86
CA ARG A 192 -13.46 12.26 3.16
C ARG A 192 -12.62 13.53 3.17
N GLY A 193 -12.50 14.22 2.02
CA GLY A 193 -11.62 15.36 1.88
C GLY A 193 -10.20 14.97 1.49
N GLY A 194 -9.33 15.95 1.29
CA GLY A 194 -8.02 15.76 0.71
C GLY A 194 -7.11 14.80 1.47
N SER A 195 -6.30 14.06 0.71
CA SER A 195 -5.22 13.24 1.24
C SER A 195 -4.06 14.11 1.70
N VAL A 196 -3.38 13.70 2.77
CA VAL A 196 -2.15 14.36 3.24
C VAL A 196 -0.93 13.69 2.60
N PHE A 197 -0.12 14.48 1.91
CA PHE A 197 1.16 14.05 1.34
C PHE A 197 2.30 14.51 2.24
N LEU A 198 3.00 13.57 2.86
CA LEU A 198 4.09 13.80 3.80
C LEU A 198 5.44 13.69 3.06
N LYS A 199 6.17 14.80 2.93
CA LYS A 199 7.50 14.86 2.29
C LYS A 199 8.62 14.28 3.16
N GLU A 200 8.37 13.17 3.79
CA GLU A 200 9.35 12.43 4.57
C GLU A 200 9.45 11.02 3.99
N PRO A 201 10.63 10.57 3.55
CA PRO A 201 10.81 9.20 3.11
C PRO A 201 10.75 8.27 4.33
N LEU A 202 9.80 7.33 4.30
CA LEU A 202 9.58 6.35 5.37
C LEU A 202 9.67 4.92 4.87
N LEU A 203 10.15 4.72 3.63
CA LEU A 203 10.24 3.44 2.96
C LEU A 203 11.43 3.44 1.99
N TYR A 204 12.14 2.33 1.88
CA TYR A 204 12.98 1.99 0.74
C TYR A 204 12.12 1.22 -0.26
N TYR A 205 11.80 1.85 -1.39
CA TYR A 205 11.05 1.29 -2.49
C TYR A 205 11.99 0.58 -3.44
N ARG A 206 11.95 -0.74 -3.42
CA ARG A 206 12.88 -1.58 -4.18
C ARG A 206 12.45 -1.74 -5.62
N ARG A 207 13.42 -1.63 -6.52
CA ARG A 207 13.24 -1.92 -7.96
C ARG A 207 14.08 -3.12 -8.36
N HIS A 208 13.44 -4.09 -8.97
CA HIS A 208 14.03 -5.31 -9.53
C HIS A 208 13.23 -5.76 -10.75
N ASP A 209 13.73 -6.74 -11.49
CA ASP A 209 13.16 -7.15 -12.79
C ASP A 209 11.74 -7.74 -12.68
N GLU A 210 11.33 -8.22 -11.50
CA GLU A 210 10.02 -8.83 -11.27
C GLU A 210 8.96 -7.83 -10.75
N CYS A 211 9.28 -6.52 -10.67
CA CYS A 211 8.31 -5.52 -10.22
C CYS A 211 7.12 -5.41 -11.17
N VAL A 212 5.90 -5.51 -10.63
CA VAL A 212 4.64 -5.37 -11.39
C VAL A 212 4.47 -3.96 -11.95
N SER A 213 4.95 -2.94 -11.26
CA SER A 213 4.84 -1.54 -11.69
C SER A 213 6.04 -1.14 -12.53
N ASP A 214 5.79 -0.66 -13.75
CA ASP A 214 6.81 0.00 -14.58
C ASP A 214 6.74 1.53 -14.41
N PHE A 215 7.89 2.20 -14.42
CA PHE A 215 7.97 3.67 -14.49
C PHE A 215 7.68 4.23 -15.89
N GLY A 216 7.48 3.36 -16.87
CA GLY A 216 7.10 3.72 -18.22
C GLY A 216 5.74 4.42 -18.30
N THR A 217 5.54 5.15 -19.37
CA THR A 217 4.24 5.78 -19.67
C THR A 217 3.46 4.91 -20.64
N ASN A 218 2.20 4.62 -20.31
CA ASN A 218 1.27 3.99 -21.25
C ASN A 218 1.12 4.84 -22.52
N THR A 219 0.81 4.22 -23.65
CA THR A 219 0.45 4.93 -24.88
C THR A 219 -0.80 5.78 -24.67
N VAL A 220 -0.92 6.89 -25.40
CA VAL A 220 -2.03 7.84 -25.27
C VAL A 220 -3.42 7.18 -25.35
N PRO A 221 -3.71 6.25 -26.29
CA PRO A 221 -5.00 5.56 -26.34
C PRO A 221 -5.31 4.74 -25.09
N VAL A 222 -4.31 4.03 -24.55
CA VAL A 222 -4.44 3.24 -23.31
C VAL A 222 -4.71 4.17 -22.14
N MET A 223 -4.04 5.31 -22.07
CA MET A 223 -4.26 6.31 -21.03
C MET A 223 -5.69 6.87 -21.06
N ILE A 224 -6.22 7.19 -22.26
CA ILE A 224 -7.60 7.68 -22.42
C ILE A 224 -8.60 6.61 -22.00
N LYS A 225 -8.44 5.39 -22.47
CA LYS A 225 -9.30 4.25 -22.11
C LYS A 225 -9.35 4.06 -20.59
N ASN A 226 -8.20 4.01 -19.93
CA ASN A 226 -8.10 3.82 -18.48
C ASN A 226 -8.79 4.95 -17.70
N ARG A 227 -8.67 6.21 -18.17
CA ARG A 227 -9.35 7.37 -17.56
C ARG A 227 -10.86 7.30 -17.70
N LEU A 228 -11.36 6.94 -18.89
CA LEU A 228 -12.79 6.79 -19.13
C LEU A 228 -13.39 5.67 -18.27
N LEU A 229 -12.74 4.51 -18.22
CA LEU A 229 -13.17 3.40 -17.37
C LEU A 229 -13.19 3.81 -15.89
N PHE A 230 -12.14 4.47 -15.43
CA PHE A 230 -12.06 4.97 -14.06
C PHE A 230 -13.20 5.93 -13.74
N LEU A 231 -13.51 6.89 -14.63
CA LEU A 231 -14.63 7.83 -14.48
C LEU A 231 -15.98 7.12 -14.48
N CYS A 232 -16.22 6.19 -15.41
CA CYS A 232 -17.48 5.42 -15.47
C CYS A 232 -17.74 4.69 -14.14
N ARG A 233 -16.71 4.08 -13.54
CA ARG A 233 -16.84 3.39 -12.25
C ARG A 233 -17.17 4.31 -11.08
N GLN A 234 -16.88 5.61 -11.18
CA GLN A 234 -17.20 6.60 -10.16
C GLN A 234 -18.67 7.02 -10.16
N PHE A 235 -19.35 6.95 -11.31
CA PHE A 235 -20.78 7.29 -11.44
C PHE A 235 -21.71 6.11 -11.13
N SER A 236 -21.18 4.88 -11.05
CA SER A 236 -21.95 3.69 -10.71
C SER A 236 -21.97 3.35 -9.20
N ARG A 237 -21.47 4.28 -8.35
CA ARG A 237 -21.47 4.17 -6.88
C ARG A 237 -22.01 5.40 -6.18
#